data_a2dc443ddba8d2965d33f0817aa681f6
#
_entry.id   a2dc443ddba8d2965d33f0817aa681f6
#
_cell.length_a   1.000
_cell.length_b   1.000
_cell.length_c   1.000
_cell.angle_alpha   90.00
_cell.angle_beta   90.00
_cell.angle_gamma   90.00
#
_symmetry.space_group_name_H-M   'P 1'
#
loop_
_entity.id
_entity.type
_entity.pdbx_description
1 polymer ?
#
loop_
_entity_poly.entity_id
_entity_poly.type
_entity_poly.pdbx_seq_one_letter_code
_entity_poly.pdbx_strand_id
1 'polypeptide(L)'
;MGLHGKRRKSKYKSYKGEVGKIAANILSRDFAADKPFEKLTTDVTEFAVCDDKIYLSPIIDLHNKEVISYSISTSPNFWQTREMLKGLFDKLPQDARPILHSDQGWQYQMKEFQRQLKEHNIIQSMSRKGNCLDNSVMENFFGRLKVEMYYGEKFQTVDEFVHCLKEYIHYWNNERISLTLNGMSPAQYRTHSQAI
;
A
#
# COMPACT_ATOMS: atom_id res chain seq x y z
N MET A 1 37.04 17.37 2.02
CA MET A 1 35.83 17.27 2.88
C MET A 1 35.33 15.83 2.83
N GLY A 2 35.47 15.06 3.92
CA GLY A 2 34.99 13.67 3.99
C GLY A 2 33.53 13.63 4.47
N LEU A 3 32.56 13.65 3.56
CA LEU A 3 31.13 13.45 3.88
C LEU A 3 30.86 11.97 4.00
N HIS A 4 30.60 11.49 5.21
CA HIS A 4 30.14 10.12 5.48
C HIS A 4 28.62 10.15 5.78
N GLY A 5 27.85 9.49 4.93
CA GLY A 5 26.40 9.31 5.15
C GLY A 5 26.13 8.44 6.38
N LYS A 6 25.42 8.98 7.39
CA LYS A 6 24.94 8.20 8.53
C LYS A 6 23.67 7.45 8.15
N ARG A 7 23.76 6.14 7.91
CA ARG A 7 22.58 5.26 7.82
C ARG A 7 22.02 5.02 9.23
N ARG A 8 20.78 5.43 9.47
CA ARG A 8 20.02 4.94 10.64
C ARG A 8 19.79 3.44 10.49
N LYS A 9 20.42 2.63 11.35
CA LYS A 9 20.08 1.21 11.50
C LYS A 9 18.81 1.11 12.35
N SER A 10 17.64 1.08 11.72
CA SER A 10 16.44 0.69 12.43
C SER A 10 16.43 -0.84 12.52
N LYS A 11 16.44 -1.39 13.74
CA LYS A 11 16.23 -2.82 13.95
C LYS A 11 14.73 -3.10 13.76
N TYR A 12 14.39 -3.79 12.68
CA TYR A 12 13.06 -4.35 12.50
C TYR A 12 12.76 -5.33 13.64
N LYS A 13 11.77 -5.01 14.47
CA LYS A 13 11.23 -5.94 15.48
C LYS A 13 10.00 -6.61 14.89
N SER A 14 10.16 -7.83 14.40
CA SER A 14 9.02 -8.64 14.00
C SER A 14 8.14 -8.98 15.21
N TYR A 15 6.83 -8.87 15.03
CA TYR A 15 5.83 -9.29 16.01
C TYR A 15 6.01 -10.79 16.34
N LYS A 16 6.04 -11.12 17.66
CA LYS A 16 6.17 -12.49 18.17
C LYS A 16 4.82 -13.08 18.63
N GLY A 17 3.72 -12.75 17.93
CA GLY A 17 2.43 -13.35 18.19
C GLY A 17 2.23 -14.71 17.51
N GLU A 18 1.06 -15.31 17.63
CA GLU A 18 0.70 -16.56 16.92
C GLU A 18 1.00 -16.39 15.42
N VAL A 19 1.87 -17.26 14.91
CA VAL A 19 2.25 -17.26 13.50
C VAL A 19 1.05 -17.77 12.72
N GLY A 20 0.35 -16.88 12.03
CA GLY A 20 -0.72 -17.25 11.11
C GLY A 20 -0.15 -17.99 9.89
N LYS A 21 -0.99 -18.30 8.94
CA LYS A 21 -0.60 -19.03 7.72
C LYS A 21 0.02 -18.06 6.71
N ILE A 22 1.28 -18.31 6.33
CA ILE A 22 1.96 -17.57 5.27
C ILE A 22 1.51 -18.13 3.92
N ALA A 23 1.08 -17.25 3.01
CA ALA A 23 0.75 -17.61 1.64
C ALA A 23 2.00 -17.72 0.76
N ALA A 24 1.89 -18.47 -0.34
CA ALA A 24 2.97 -18.58 -1.32
C ALA A 24 3.24 -17.22 -2.00
N ASN A 25 4.47 -16.98 -2.43
CA ASN A 25 4.81 -15.83 -3.28
C ASN A 25 4.41 -16.13 -4.73
N ILE A 26 3.17 -15.81 -5.08
CA ILE A 26 2.63 -16.03 -6.44
C ILE A 26 3.10 -14.92 -7.38
N LEU A 27 3.20 -13.68 -6.88
CA LEU A 27 3.60 -12.53 -7.69
C LEU A 27 5.02 -12.67 -8.24
N SER A 28 5.95 -13.24 -7.45
CA SER A 28 7.34 -13.57 -7.86
C SER A 28 8.08 -12.41 -8.53
N ARG A 29 7.82 -11.15 -8.10
CA ARG A 29 8.35 -9.89 -8.67
C ARG A 29 7.84 -9.56 -10.08
N ASP A 30 6.87 -10.26 -10.59
CA ASP A 30 6.17 -9.89 -11.81
C ASP A 30 5.11 -8.82 -11.48
N PHE A 31 5.56 -7.55 -11.44
CA PHE A 31 4.73 -6.39 -11.14
C PHE A 31 4.02 -5.82 -12.38
N ALA A 32 4.21 -6.41 -13.55
CA ALA A 32 3.46 -6.04 -14.74
C ALA A 32 2.02 -6.55 -14.62
N ALA A 33 1.05 -5.73 -14.98
CA ALA A 33 -0.36 -6.06 -15.02
C ALA A 33 -0.96 -5.48 -16.31
N ASP A 34 -1.68 -6.32 -17.06
CA ASP A 34 -2.21 -5.95 -18.37
C ASP A 34 -3.51 -5.15 -18.26
N LYS A 35 -4.24 -5.30 -17.15
CA LYS A 35 -5.53 -4.63 -16.92
C LYS A 35 -5.70 -4.22 -15.45
N PRO A 36 -6.58 -3.24 -15.19
CA PRO A 36 -6.94 -2.87 -13.82
C PRO A 36 -7.49 -4.07 -13.03
N PHE A 37 -7.22 -4.08 -11.73
CA PHE A 37 -7.63 -5.14 -10.79
C PHE A 37 -7.10 -6.54 -11.12
N GLU A 38 -6.01 -6.66 -11.85
CA GLU A 38 -5.33 -7.96 -12.07
C GLU A 38 -4.38 -8.28 -10.92
N LYS A 39 -3.52 -7.35 -10.59
CA LYS A 39 -2.53 -7.47 -9.51
C LYS A 39 -2.55 -6.23 -8.62
N LEU A 40 -2.73 -6.45 -7.35
CA LEU A 40 -2.79 -5.43 -6.31
C LEU A 40 -1.67 -5.65 -5.30
N THR A 41 -1.21 -4.56 -4.68
CA THR A 41 -0.24 -4.66 -3.58
C THR A 41 -0.66 -3.81 -2.40
N THR A 42 -0.29 -4.23 -1.19
CA THR A 42 -0.58 -3.54 0.06
C THR A 42 0.57 -3.65 1.04
N ASP A 43 0.70 -2.66 1.90
CA ASP A 43 1.63 -2.63 3.02
C ASP A 43 1.17 -1.57 4.03
N VAL A 44 1.80 -1.48 5.18
CA VAL A 44 1.52 -0.48 6.21
C VAL A 44 2.75 0.39 6.43
N THR A 45 2.54 1.71 6.43
CA THR A 45 3.58 2.66 6.85
C THR A 45 3.15 3.45 8.07
N GLU A 46 4.12 3.82 8.92
CA GLU A 46 3.95 4.61 10.14
C GLU A 46 4.48 6.03 9.91
N PHE A 47 3.77 6.99 10.47
CA PHE A 47 4.18 8.40 10.61
C PHE A 47 4.18 8.79 12.08
N ALA A 48 5.17 9.57 12.50
CA ALA A 48 5.17 10.22 13.80
C ALA A 48 4.63 11.64 13.63
N VAL A 49 3.51 11.95 14.26
CA VAL A 49 2.83 13.26 14.13
C VAL A 49 2.50 13.77 15.50
N CYS A 50 3.04 14.94 15.89
CA CYS A 50 3.03 15.40 17.28
C CYS A 50 3.58 14.30 18.21
N ASP A 51 2.82 13.88 19.20
CA ASP A 51 3.17 12.79 20.12
C ASP A 51 2.56 11.44 19.74
N ASP A 52 1.85 11.39 18.62
CA ASP A 52 1.10 10.23 18.15
C ASP A 52 1.78 9.49 17.00
N LYS A 53 1.33 8.24 16.78
CA LYS A 53 1.66 7.43 15.63
C LYS A 53 0.44 7.27 14.75
N ILE A 54 0.59 7.56 13.47
CA ILE A 54 -0.46 7.40 12.47
C ILE A 54 -0.02 6.33 11.46
N TYR A 55 -0.90 5.41 11.16
CA TYR A 55 -0.66 4.29 10.24
C TYR A 55 -1.50 4.44 8.99
N LEU A 56 -0.87 4.36 7.83
CA LEU A 56 -1.54 4.31 6.54
C LEU A 56 -1.40 2.90 5.97
N SER A 57 -2.53 2.29 5.56
CA SER A 57 -2.58 1.00 4.88
C SER A 57 -3.31 1.17 3.55
N PRO A 58 -2.63 1.38 2.43
CA PRO A 58 -3.23 1.49 1.10
C PRO A 58 -3.23 0.16 0.36
N ILE A 59 -4.12 0.04 -0.63
CA ILE A 59 -4.07 -0.96 -1.70
C ILE A 59 -3.81 -0.23 -3.01
N ILE A 60 -2.77 -0.61 -3.72
CA ILE A 60 -2.36 -0.02 -4.99
C ILE A 60 -2.55 -1.03 -6.12
N ASP A 61 -3.16 -0.60 -7.20
CA ASP A 61 -3.25 -1.35 -8.44
C ASP A 61 -1.91 -1.30 -9.19
N LEU A 62 -1.38 -2.47 -9.56
CA LEU A 62 -0.10 -2.55 -10.25
C LEU A 62 -0.18 -2.13 -11.72
N HIS A 63 -1.37 -2.13 -12.33
CA HIS A 63 -1.58 -1.71 -13.71
C HIS A 63 -1.32 -0.20 -13.89
N ASN A 64 -1.99 0.62 -13.10
CA ASN A 64 -1.97 2.08 -13.25
C ASN A 64 -1.41 2.83 -12.03
N LYS A 65 -0.94 2.13 -10.99
CA LYS A 65 -0.40 2.69 -9.74
C LYS A 65 -1.41 3.52 -8.93
N GLU A 66 -2.70 3.32 -9.16
CA GLU A 66 -3.77 3.99 -8.43
C GLU A 66 -3.92 3.43 -7.02
N VAL A 67 -4.08 4.30 -6.03
CA VAL A 67 -4.49 3.90 -4.68
C VAL A 67 -6.00 3.63 -4.73
N ILE A 68 -6.37 2.36 -4.83
CA ILE A 68 -7.76 1.92 -4.96
C ILE A 68 -8.52 2.11 -3.64
N SER A 69 -7.90 1.73 -2.55
CA SER A 69 -8.46 1.83 -1.20
C SER A 69 -7.37 2.12 -0.21
N TYR A 70 -7.71 2.71 0.91
CA TYR A 70 -6.79 2.90 2.04
C TYR A 70 -7.56 3.04 3.35
N SER A 71 -6.84 2.84 4.45
CA SER A 71 -7.30 3.20 5.79
C SER A 71 -6.21 3.94 6.55
N ILE A 72 -6.64 4.87 7.43
CA ILE A 72 -5.78 5.63 8.33
C ILE A 72 -6.20 5.32 9.75
N SER A 73 -5.25 5.02 10.65
CA SER A 73 -5.53 4.63 12.03
C SER A 73 -4.45 5.15 12.96
N THR A 74 -4.79 5.36 14.22
CA THR A 74 -3.84 5.69 15.30
C THR A 74 -3.21 4.44 15.92
N SER A 75 -3.64 3.25 15.54
CA SER A 75 -3.06 1.98 15.99
C SER A 75 -3.07 0.92 14.89
N PRO A 76 -1.99 0.12 14.77
CA PRO A 76 -1.91 -0.95 13.77
C PRO A 76 -2.73 -2.16 14.29
N ASN A 77 -4.02 -2.16 14.05
CA ASN A 77 -4.93 -3.22 14.46
C ASN A 77 -5.66 -3.82 13.25
N PHE A 78 -6.36 -4.92 13.48
CA PHE A 78 -7.10 -5.61 12.40
C PHE A 78 -8.26 -4.78 11.85
N TRP A 79 -8.83 -3.86 12.63
CA TRP A 79 -9.86 -2.94 12.17
C TRP A 79 -9.37 -2.09 10.97
N GLN A 80 -8.15 -1.58 11.04
CA GLN A 80 -7.53 -0.85 9.94
C GLN A 80 -7.50 -1.67 8.65
N THR A 81 -7.06 -2.91 8.74
CA THR A 81 -6.99 -3.83 7.59
C THR A 81 -8.38 -4.14 7.03
N ARG A 82 -9.38 -4.29 7.90
CA ARG A 82 -10.77 -4.55 7.51
C ARG A 82 -11.38 -3.37 6.75
N GLU A 83 -11.19 -2.13 7.22
CA GLU A 83 -11.69 -0.93 6.54
C GLU A 83 -11.03 -0.75 5.17
N MET A 84 -9.74 -1.02 5.07
CA MET A 84 -9.01 -1.03 3.81
C MET A 84 -9.60 -2.04 2.82
N LEU A 85 -9.85 -3.28 3.26
CA LEU A 85 -10.45 -4.33 2.43
C LEU A 85 -11.87 -3.97 2.01
N LYS A 86 -12.69 -3.42 2.92
CA LYS A 86 -14.05 -2.96 2.59
C LYS A 86 -14.03 -1.98 1.43
N GLY A 87 -13.16 -0.95 1.49
CA GLY A 87 -13.02 0.00 0.40
C GLY A 87 -12.52 -0.60 -0.92
N LEU A 88 -11.78 -1.72 -0.87
CA LEU A 88 -11.45 -2.50 -2.08
C LEU A 88 -12.70 -3.22 -2.61
N PHE A 89 -13.44 -3.94 -1.75
CA PHE A 89 -14.59 -4.74 -2.15
C PHE A 89 -15.69 -3.90 -2.79
N ASP A 90 -15.90 -2.67 -2.29
CA ASP A 90 -16.86 -1.70 -2.84
C ASP A 90 -16.53 -1.27 -4.28
N LYS A 91 -15.25 -1.39 -4.70
CA LYS A 91 -14.76 -0.99 -6.03
C LYS A 91 -14.42 -2.16 -6.94
N LEU A 92 -14.35 -3.37 -6.40
CA LEU A 92 -13.91 -4.55 -7.13
C LEU A 92 -14.97 -4.95 -8.17
N PRO A 93 -14.63 -5.06 -9.47
CA PRO A 93 -15.54 -5.61 -10.47
C PRO A 93 -15.98 -7.03 -10.10
N GLN A 94 -17.23 -7.37 -10.41
CA GLN A 94 -17.85 -8.64 -10.00
C GLN A 94 -17.09 -9.87 -10.52
N ASP A 95 -16.48 -9.78 -11.70
CA ASP A 95 -15.75 -10.86 -12.34
C ASP A 95 -14.25 -10.82 -12.06
N ALA A 96 -13.78 -9.83 -11.30
CA ALA A 96 -12.36 -9.68 -11.00
C ALA A 96 -11.88 -10.79 -10.03
N ARG A 97 -10.70 -11.29 -10.30
CA ARG A 97 -9.99 -12.28 -9.43
C ARG A 97 -8.55 -11.84 -9.23
N PRO A 98 -8.34 -10.71 -8.55
CA PRO A 98 -6.99 -10.16 -8.41
C PRO A 98 -6.09 -11.02 -7.54
N ILE A 99 -4.79 -10.87 -7.77
CA ILE A 99 -3.77 -11.25 -6.80
C ILE A 99 -3.57 -10.05 -5.88
N LEU A 100 -3.72 -10.20 -4.56
CA LEU A 100 -3.32 -9.20 -3.57
C LEU A 100 -2.02 -9.63 -2.91
N HIS A 101 -0.96 -8.88 -3.17
CA HIS A 101 0.38 -9.12 -2.65
C HIS A 101 0.67 -8.24 -1.43
N SER A 102 1.29 -8.82 -0.41
CA SER A 102 1.74 -8.11 0.79
C SER A 102 3.08 -8.62 1.29
N ASP A 103 3.65 -7.97 2.28
CA ASP A 103 4.69 -8.55 3.11
C ASP A 103 4.13 -9.66 4.02
N GLN A 104 4.98 -10.20 4.91
CA GLN A 104 4.57 -11.18 5.91
C GLN A 104 4.11 -10.51 7.22
N GLY A 105 3.52 -9.33 7.18
CA GLY A 105 2.94 -8.67 8.34
C GLY A 105 1.87 -9.55 9.02
N TRP A 106 1.80 -9.49 10.35
CA TRP A 106 0.88 -10.33 11.15
C TRP A 106 -0.58 -10.17 10.71
N GLN A 107 -1.00 -8.96 10.33
CA GLN A 107 -2.37 -8.66 9.90
C GLN A 107 -2.79 -9.45 8.67
N TYR A 108 -1.86 -9.71 7.75
CA TYR A 108 -2.10 -10.45 6.51
C TYR A 108 -2.09 -11.97 6.70
N GLN A 109 -1.55 -12.44 7.83
CA GLN A 109 -1.50 -13.86 8.20
C GLN A 109 -2.74 -14.32 8.96
N MET A 110 -3.61 -13.39 9.40
CA MET A 110 -4.81 -13.70 10.17
C MET A 110 -5.82 -14.51 9.34
N LYS A 111 -6.43 -15.51 9.97
CA LYS A 111 -7.47 -16.34 9.33
C LYS A 111 -8.62 -15.51 8.78
N GLU A 112 -9.01 -14.47 9.50
CA GLU A 112 -10.10 -13.57 9.11
C GLU A 112 -9.75 -12.79 7.82
N PHE A 113 -8.50 -12.29 7.69
CA PHE A 113 -8.04 -11.66 6.46
C PHE A 113 -8.12 -12.62 5.28
N GLN A 114 -7.59 -13.83 5.44
CA GLN A 114 -7.60 -14.88 4.40
C GLN A 114 -9.02 -15.30 4.01
N ARG A 115 -9.94 -15.37 5.00
CA ARG A 115 -11.36 -15.66 4.76
C ARG A 115 -12.00 -14.60 3.89
N GLN A 116 -11.82 -13.32 4.23
CA GLN A 116 -12.38 -12.19 3.46
C GLN A 116 -11.86 -12.16 2.03
N LEU A 117 -10.56 -12.39 1.80
CA LEU A 117 -10.01 -12.47 0.45
C LEU A 117 -10.65 -13.61 -0.35
N LYS A 118 -10.79 -14.79 0.25
CA LYS A 118 -11.41 -15.96 -0.41
C LYS A 118 -12.87 -15.72 -0.76
N GLU A 119 -13.63 -15.06 0.11
CA GLU A 119 -15.05 -14.74 -0.12
C GLU A 119 -15.24 -13.79 -1.32
N HIS A 120 -14.24 -12.95 -1.61
CA HIS A 120 -14.23 -12.02 -2.74
C HIS A 120 -13.38 -12.51 -3.92
N ASN A 121 -13.05 -13.80 -3.99
CA ASN A 121 -12.25 -14.41 -5.06
C ASN A 121 -10.87 -13.77 -5.26
N ILE A 122 -10.27 -13.21 -4.21
CA ILE A 122 -8.94 -12.60 -4.24
C ILE A 122 -7.89 -13.64 -3.86
N ILE A 123 -6.86 -13.77 -4.68
CA ILE A 123 -5.74 -14.68 -4.45
C ILE A 123 -4.69 -13.97 -3.61
N GLN A 124 -4.40 -14.52 -2.42
CA GLN A 124 -3.36 -13.97 -1.57
C GLN A 124 -1.96 -14.38 -2.04
N SER A 125 -1.05 -13.41 -2.10
CA SER A 125 0.39 -13.61 -2.33
C SER A 125 1.18 -12.90 -1.25
N MET A 126 2.27 -13.50 -0.77
CA MET A 126 3.15 -12.87 0.22
C MET A 126 4.59 -12.87 -0.24
N SER A 127 5.32 -11.79 0.05
CA SER A 127 6.75 -11.68 -0.19
C SER A 127 7.53 -12.73 0.60
N ARG A 128 8.73 -13.06 0.15
CA ARG A 128 9.65 -13.90 0.92
C ARG A 128 10.17 -13.14 2.14
N LYS A 129 10.39 -13.85 3.23
CA LYS A 129 10.88 -13.24 4.46
C LYS A 129 12.21 -12.49 4.24
N GLY A 130 12.24 -11.23 4.65
CA GLY A 130 13.43 -10.39 4.57
C GLY A 130 13.83 -9.95 3.16
N ASN A 131 12.96 -10.09 2.16
CA ASN A 131 13.22 -9.71 0.79
C ASN A 131 12.40 -8.47 0.38
N CYS A 132 12.97 -7.28 0.62
CA CYS A 132 12.33 -5.99 0.33
C CYS A 132 12.00 -5.81 -1.16
N LEU A 133 12.77 -6.40 -2.07
CA LEU A 133 12.51 -6.30 -3.51
C LEU A 133 11.18 -6.92 -3.92
N ASP A 134 10.64 -7.83 -3.11
CA ASP A 134 9.35 -8.44 -3.39
C ASP A 134 8.17 -7.47 -3.14
N ASN A 135 8.39 -6.33 -2.43
CA ASN A 135 7.39 -5.29 -2.17
C ASN A 135 7.83 -3.88 -2.61
N SER A 136 8.68 -3.81 -3.64
CA SER A 136 9.33 -2.58 -4.09
C SER A 136 8.36 -1.48 -4.55
N VAL A 137 7.17 -1.84 -5.05
CA VAL A 137 6.15 -0.86 -5.48
C VAL A 137 5.63 -0.08 -4.27
N MET A 138 5.35 -0.76 -3.14
CA MET A 138 4.91 -0.11 -1.91
C MET A 138 6.01 0.76 -1.30
N GLU A 139 7.26 0.24 -1.28
CA GLU A 139 8.42 1.02 -0.81
C GLU A 139 8.60 2.32 -1.62
N ASN A 140 8.43 2.24 -2.94
CA ASN A 140 8.50 3.40 -3.84
C ASN A 140 7.38 4.42 -3.57
N PHE A 141 6.14 3.95 -3.42
CA PHE A 141 5.00 4.80 -3.08
C PHE A 141 5.21 5.51 -1.74
N PHE A 142 5.54 4.77 -0.69
CA PHE A 142 5.78 5.35 0.63
C PHE A 142 6.99 6.30 0.66
N GLY A 143 8.04 5.97 -0.09
CA GLY A 143 9.20 6.85 -0.24
C GLY A 143 8.82 8.20 -0.84
N ARG A 144 8.05 8.19 -1.93
CA ARG A 144 7.56 9.42 -2.59
C ARG A 144 6.60 10.20 -1.71
N LEU A 145 5.60 9.54 -1.13
CA LEU A 145 4.65 10.16 -0.21
C LEU A 145 5.38 10.86 0.94
N LYS A 146 6.35 10.19 1.56
CA LYS A 146 7.13 10.79 2.66
C LYS A 146 7.98 11.97 2.23
N VAL A 147 8.57 11.92 1.05
CA VAL A 147 9.39 13.03 0.52
C VAL A 147 8.52 14.20 0.08
N GLU A 148 7.38 13.93 -0.57
CA GLU A 148 6.56 14.98 -1.20
C GLU A 148 5.58 15.65 -0.22
N MET A 149 5.21 14.98 0.90
CA MET A 149 4.17 15.48 1.81
C MET A 149 4.54 15.49 3.30
N TYR A 150 5.50 14.66 3.72
CA TYR A 150 5.76 14.49 5.15
C TYR A 150 7.10 15.08 5.61
N TYR A 151 8.21 14.83 4.89
CA TYR A 151 9.52 15.28 5.33
C TYR A 151 9.70 16.79 5.12
N GLY A 152 10.09 17.48 6.20
CA GLY A 152 10.27 18.94 6.20
C GLY A 152 9.01 19.71 6.62
N GLU A 153 7.86 19.07 6.68
CA GLU A 153 6.62 19.66 7.13
C GLU A 153 6.44 19.55 8.66
N LYS A 154 5.73 20.51 9.22
CA LYS A 154 5.37 20.54 10.65
C LYS A 154 3.85 20.60 10.76
N PHE A 155 3.26 19.52 11.20
CA PHE A 155 1.82 19.44 11.46
C PHE A 155 1.53 19.86 12.90
N GLN A 156 0.51 20.72 13.09
CA GLN A 156 0.11 21.20 14.41
C GLN A 156 -0.81 20.21 15.12
N THR A 157 -1.57 19.43 14.34
CA THR A 157 -2.51 18.43 14.87
C THR A 157 -2.50 17.15 14.01
N VAL A 158 -2.99 16.06 14.60
CA VAL A 158 -3.22 14.81 13.88
C VAL A 158 -4.26 14.98 12.76
N ASP A 159 -5.30 15.78 13.02
CA ASP A 159 -6.36 16.01 12.02
C ASP A 159 -5.84 16.78 10.80
N GLU A 160 -4.96 17.75 11.00
CA GLU A 160 -4.27 18.45 9.91
C GLU A 160 -3.45 17.47 9.06
N PHE A 161 -2.66 16.63 9.70
CA PHE A 161 -1.88 15.60 8.98
C PHE A 161 -2.77 14.64 8.21
N VAL A 162 -3.85 14.16 8.82
CA VAL A 162 -4.80 13.24 8.18
C VAL A 162 -5.48 13.90 6.98
N HIS A 163 -5.81 15.20 7.08
CA HIS A 163 -6.34 15.96 5.95
C HIS A 163 -5.33 16.05 4.82
N CYS A 164 -4.10 16.48 5.08
CA CYS A 164 -3.03 16.56 4.08
C CYS A 164 -2.73 15.20 3.44
N LEU A 165 -2.77 14.12 4.22
CA LEU A 165 -2.57 12.77 3.71
C LEU A 165 -3.66 12.34 2.73
N LYS A 166 -4.94 12.68 3.01
CA LYS A 166 -6.06 12.43 2.09
C LYS A 166 -5.95 13.25 0.81
N GLU A 167 -5.61 14.54 0.93
CA GLU A 167 -5.35 15.41 -0.22
C GLU A 167 -4.19 14.90 -1.07
N TYR A 168 -3.11 14.41 -0.45
CA TYR A 168 -2.01 13.82 -1.18
C TYR A 168 -2.41 12.56 -1.95
N ILE A 169 -3.22 11.67 -1.36
CA ILE A 169 -3.73 10.48 -2.06
C ILE A 169 -4.63 10.88 -3.23
N HIS A 170 -5.46 11.92 -3.06
CA HIS A 170 -6.25 12.47 -4.15
C HIS A 170 -5.38 13.01 -5.28
N TYR A 171 -4.39 13.85 -4.94
CA TYR A 171 -3.39 14.38 -5.87
C TYR A 171 -2.64 13.25 -6.59
N TRP A 172 -2.17 12.24 -5.84
CA TRP A 172 -1.49 11.08 -6.41
C TRP A 172 -2.32 10.40 -7.49
N ASN A 173 -3.60 10.15 -7.22
CA ASN A 173 -4.49 9.44 -8.12
C ASN A 173 -4.90 10.27 -9.35
N ASN A 174 -5.15 11.57 -9.18
CA ASN A 174 -5.84 12.37 -10.20
C ASN A 174 -4.94 13.37 -10.93
N GLU A 175 -3.85 13.83 -10.31
CA GLU A 175 -3.06 14.94 -10.82
C GLU A 175 -1.60 14.60 -11.03
N ARG A 176 -1.01 13.80 -10.13
CA ARG A 176 0.40 13.47 -10.15
C ARG A 176 0.77 12.63 -11.37
N ILE A 177 1.46 13.25 -12.34
CA ILE A 177 1.91 12.58 -13.55
C ILE A 177 3.11 11.65 -13.29
N SER A 178 3.21 10.58 -14.08
CA SER A 178 4.33 9.64 -14.03
C SER A 178 4.82 9.28 -15.43
N LEU A 179 6.13 9.26 -15.63
CA LEU A 179 6.73 8.82 -16.89
C LEU A 179 6.39 7.36 -17.21
N THR A 180 6.28 6.51 -16.20
CA THR A 180 5.87 5.11 -16.38
C THR A 180 4.41 4.93 -16.79
N LEU A 181 3.62 6.00 -16.70
CA LEU A 181 2.22 6.08 -17.14
C LEU A 181 2.07 7.04 -18.33
N ASN A 182 3.10 7.15 -19.18
CA ASN A 182 3.10 8.00 -20.37
C ASN A 182 2.79 9.49 -20.07
N GLY A 183 3.24 10.00 -18.92
CA GLY A 183 2.98 11.37 -18.48
C GLY A 183 1.57 11.62 -17.97
N MET A 184 0.80 10.57 -17.69
CA MET A 184 -0.55 10.65 -17.12
C MET A 184 -0.55 10.42 -15.61
N SER A 185 -1.62 10.84 -14.95
CA SER A 185 -1.94 10.40 -13.60
C SER A 185 -2.52 8.98 -13.60
N PRO A 186 -2.51 8.27 -12.47
CA PRO A 186 -3.11 6.94 -12.33
C PRO A 186 -4.54 6.84 -12.89
N ALA A 187 -5.41 7.78 -12.54
CA ALA A 187 -6.81 7.78 -13.00
C ALA A 187 -6.93 8.06 -14.51
N GLN A 188 -6.13 9.00 -15.04
CA GLN A 188 -6.08 9.29 -16.48
C GLN A 188 -5.62 8.06 -17.27
N TYR A 189 -4.55 7.39 -16.79
CA TYR A 189 -4.02 6.19 -17.44
C TYR A 189 -5.06 5.05 -17.45
N ARG A 190 -5.77 4.82 -16.34
CA ARG A 190 -6.86 3.84 -16.30
C ARG A 190 -7.94 4.13 -17.34
N THR A 191 -8.40 5.37 -17.40
CA THR A 191 -9.46 5.76 -18.36
C THR A 191 -8.99 5.57 -19.79
N HIS A 192 -7.75 5.95 -20.09
CA HIS A 192 -7.17 5.81 -21.43
C HIS A 192 -7.01 4.32 -21.81
N SER A 193 -6.54 3.48 -20.90
CA SER A 193 -6.32 2.04 -21.17
C SER A 193 -7.62 1.24 -21.32
N GLN A 194 -8.76 1.74 -20.82
CA GLN A 194 -10.07 1.12 -20.99
C GLN A 194 -10.77 1.54 -22.29
N ALA A 195 -10.28 2.58 -22.97
CA ALA A 195 -10.84 3.09 -24.20
C ALA A 195 -10.22 2.48 -25.48
N ILE A 196 -9.19 1.67 -25.31
CA ILE A 196 -8.49 0.93 -26.37
C ILE A 196 -8.93 -0.54 -26.34
#